data_c072da29c4637f54e49e39a876e2de88
#
_entry.id   c072da29c4637f54e49e39a876e2de88
#
_cell.length_a   1.000
_cell.length_b   1.000
_cell.length_c   1.000
_cell.angle_alpha   90.00
_cell.angle_beta   90.00
_cell.angle_gamma   90.00
#
_symmetry.space_group_name_H-M   'P 1'
#
loop_
_entity.id
_entity.type
_entity.pdbx_description
1 polymer ?
#
loop_
_entity_poly.entity_id
_entity_poly.type
_entity_poly.pdbx_seq_one_letter_code
_entity_poly.pdbx_strand_id
1 'polypeptide(L)'
;MRQIIAAISRHLGEAVFAVLPVIPYAPKEKDGCPGLAVSAKQVAASARADGPIAFHDATFEIPCGCRTALIGPNGSGKSTLLRVLAGLTPIRSGEILVAGESPRLGRSRIAYLAQRPHLAESFPLKLRRLVQMGTYAHHGWFEECRHGDEAVDRAMARLGLTELAERPVHTLSGGQLQRGLIARAVVQGAEILLLDEPYAALDQPSREIIDRFLFEQGHAFTVVMATHDPADLGRFDRILEMRDEVVTTRHACAGHDHRHA
;
A
#
# COMPACT_ATOMS: atom_id res chain seq x y z
N MET A 1 26.28 10.10 14.29
CA MET A 1 25.23 9.46 13.47
C MET A 1 24.05 8.95 14.30
N ARG A 2 24.22 8.05 15.29
CA ARG A 2 23.13 7.59 16.20
C ARG A 2 22.44 8.74 16.96
N GLN A 3 23.15 9.80 17.34
CA GLN A 3 22.57 10.96 18.04
C GLN A 3 21.72 11.86 17.13
N ILE A 4 22.02 11.96 15.84
CA ILE A 4 21.23 12.72 14.86
C ILE A 4 19.92 11.98 14.58
N ILE A 5 19.96 10.66 14.43
CA ILE A 5 18.77 9.82 14.26
C ILE A 5 17.86 9.90 15.50
N ALA A 6 18.43 9.89 16.71
CA ALA A 6 17.68 10.03 17.96
C ALA A 6 17.10 11.44 18.17
N ALA A 7 17.72 12.48 17.61
CA ALA A 7 17.20 13.85 17.62
C ALA A 7 16.05 14.02 16.64
N ILE A 8 16.17 13.44 15.44
CA ILE A 8 15.11 13.42 14.42
C ILE A 8 13.90 12.61 14.92
N SER A 9 14.12 11.47 15.58
CA SER A 9 13.06 10.64 16.16
C SER A 9 12.27 11.34 17.27
N ARG A 10 12.92 12.20 18.07
CA ARG A 10 12.26 12.94 19.15
C ARG A 10 11.43 14.14 18.69
N HIS A 11 11.76 14.73 17.52
CA HIS A 11 11.04 15.91 16.99
C HIS A 11 9.95 15.56 15.96
N LEU A 12 10.00 14.39 15.36
CA LEU A 12 9.12 13.98 14.27
C LEU A 12 8.18 12.85 14.68
N GLY A 13 7.71 12.74 15.87
CA GLY A 13 6.73 11.78 16.35
C GLY A 13 6.59 10.46 15.57
N GLU A 14 6.08 9.41 16.17
CA GLU A 14 5.92 8.08 15.54
C GLU A 14 5.17 8.07 14.20
N ALA A 15 4.39 9.13 13.90
CA ALA A 15 3.61 9.26 12.67
C ALA A 15 4.45 9.42 11.39
N VAL A 16 5.63 10.01 11.45
CA VAL A 16 6.52 10.15 10.27
C VAL A 16 7.21 8.82 9.97
N PHE A 17 7.50 8.01 10.98
CA PHE A 17 8.09 6.68 10.79
C PHE A 17 7.07 5.64 10.29
N ALA A 18 5.77 5.82 10.53
CA ALA A 18 4.74 4.96 9.94
C ALA A 18 4.63 5.12 8.42
N VAL A 19 5.07 6.25 7.88
CA VAL A 19 5.16 6.50 6.43
C VAL A 19 6.52 6.04 5.86
N LEU A 20 7.51 5.79 6.69
CA LEU A 20 8.89 5.50 6.29
C LEU A 20 9.50 4.30 7.03
N PRO A 21 9.11 3.07 6.77
CA PRO A 21 9.97 1.95 7.10
C PRO A 21 11.10 1.90 6.06
N VAL A 22 12.18 2.64 6.30
CA VAL A 22 13.42 2.46 5.53
C VAL A 22 14.13 1.25 6.09
N ILE A 23 13.99 0.13 5.42
CA ILE A 23 14.85 -1.05 5.61
C ILE A 23 15.77 -1.10 4.38
N PRO A 24 17.10 -1.17 4.54
CA PRO A 24 18.00 -1.35 3.41
C PRO A 24 17.65 -2.67 2.70
N TYR A 25 17.32 -2.57 1.44
CA TYR A 25 16.99 -3.70 0.57
C TYR A 25 18.14 -3.94 -0.41
N ALA A 26 18.62 -5.17 -0.46
CA ALA A 26 19.43 -5.66 -1.57
C ALA A 26 18.47 -6.09 -2.69
N PRO A 27 18.64 -5.59 -3.93
CA PRO A 27 17.75 -6.00 -5.02
C PRO A 27 17.91 -7.51 -5.25
N LYS A 28 16.90 -8.28 -4.92
CA LYS A 28 16.76 -9.62 -5.47
C LYS A 28 16.26 -9.46 -6.90
N GLU A 29 16.85 -10.22 -7.82
CA GLU A 29 16.33 -10.33 -9.19
C GLU A 29 14.83 -10.57 -9.14
N LYS A 30 14.09 -9.96 -10.06
CA LYS A 30 12.63 -10.07 -10.19
C LYS A 30 12.27 -11.49 -10.63
N ASP A 31 12.40 -12.42 -9.72
CA ASP A 31 11.68 -13.68 -9.84
C ASP A 31 10.21 -13.33 -9.64
N GLY A 32 9.42 -13.53 -10.68
CA GLY A 32 8.00 -13.19 -10.69
C GLY A 32 7.30 -13.75 -9.44
N CYS A 33 6.30 -13.04 -8.94
CA CYS A 33 5.53 -13.45 -7.78
C CYS A 33 5.10 -14.92 -7.90
N PRO A 34 5.40 -15.81 -6.97
CA PRO A 34 5.25 -17.26 -7.12
C PRO A 34 3.79 -17.71 -6.95
N GLY A 35 2.89 -17.26 -7.83
CA GLY A 35 1.48 -17.70 -7.85
C GLY A 35 0.58 -17.02 -6.80
N LEU A 36 0.98 -16.91 -5.54
CA LEU A 36 0.23 -16.25 -4.47
C LEU A 36 0.95 -15.02 -3.95
N ALA A 37 0.28 -13.86 -4.00
CA ALA A 37 0.77 -12.64 -3.38
C ALA A 37 0.57 -12.65 -1.86
N VAL A 38 -0.54 -13.24 -1.40
CA VAL A 38 -0.86 -13.40 0.02
C VAL A 38 -1.43 -14.78 0.26
N SER A 39 -0.96 -15.44 1.34
CA SER A 39 -1.56 -16.63 1.92
C SER A 39 -1.74 -16.42 3.42
N ALA A 40 -2.97 -16.59 3.91
CA ALA A 40 -3.33 -16.48 5.33
C ALA A 40 -4.07 -17.74 5.77
N LYS A 41 -3.67 -18.31 6.92
CA LYS A 41 -4.25 -19.52 7.49
C LYS A 41 -4.55 -19.30 8.98
N GLN A 42 -5.83 -19.30 9.32
CA GLN A 42 -6.35 -19.16 10.70
C GLN A 42 -5.73 -17.97 11.45
N VAL A 43 -5.59 -16.85 10.76
CA VAL A 43 -4.93 -15.65 11.31
C VAL A 43 -5.87 -14.91 12.25
N ALA A 44 -5.36 -14.57 13.43
CA ALA A 44 -6.00 -13.63 14.35
C ALA A 44 -5.06 -12.45 14.63
N ALA A 45 -5.63 -11.25 14.75
CA ALA A 45 -4.86 -10.06 15.08
C ALA A 45 -5.67 -9.05 15.89
N SER A 46 -4.96 -8.17 16.59
CA SER A 46 -5.48 -7.03 17.33
C SER A 46 -4.91 -5.73 16.77
N ALA A 47 -5.68 -4.65 16.85
CA ALA A 47 -5.19 -3.34 16.39
C ALA A 47 -4.00 -2.82 17.23
N ARG A 48 -3.92 -3.23 18.50
CA ARG A 48 -2.84 -2.92 19.46
C ARG A 48 -2.38 -4.20 20.14
N ALA A 49 -1.13 -4.23 20.62
CA ALA A 49 -0.53 -5.41 21.24
C ALA A 49 -1.39 -6.02 22.35
N ASP A 50 -1.99 -5.19 23.21
CA ASP A 50 -2.81 -5.64 24.33
C ASP A 50 -4.31 -5.28 24.15
N GLY A 51 -4.70 -4.95 22.91
CA GLY A 51 -6.08 -4.58 22.56
C GLY A 51 -6.98 -5.80 22.29
N PRO A 52 -8.31 -5.56 22.15
CA PRO A 52 -9.24 -6.60 21.75
C PRO A 52 -8.87 -7.15 20.36
N ILE A 53 -9.28 -8.38 20.10
CA ILE A 53 -9.15 -9.03 18.80
C ILE A 53 -9.95 -8.21 17.78
N ALA A 54 -9.34 -7.87 16.65
CA ALA A 54 -9.97 -7.16 15.57
C ALA A 54 -10.57 -8.13 14.54
N PHE A 55 -9.97 -9.31 14.39
CA PHE A 55 -10.48 -10.42 13.60
C PHE A 55 -9.78 -11.72 14.00
N HIS A 56 -10.44 -12.84 13.76
CA HIS A 56 -9.94 -14.19 14.01
C HIS A 56 -10.26 -15.13 12.85
N ASP A 57 -9.61 -16.30 12.83
CA ASP A 57 -9.81 -17.38 11.85
C ASP A 57 -9.75 -16.96 10.39
N ALA A 58 -9.04 -15.85 10.10
CA ALA A 58 -8.91 -15.37 8.75
C ALA A 58 -8.11 -16.36 7.90
N THR A 59 -8.79 -16.99 6.94
CA THR A 59 -8.18 -17.93 5.99
C THR A 59 -8.54 -17.50 4.59
N PHE A 60 -7.54 -17.06 3.81
CA PHE A 60 -7.73 -16.61 2.44
C PHE A 60 -6.42 -16.61 1.66
N GLU A 61 -6.55 -16.57 0.34
CA GLU A 61 -5.45 -16.46 -0.60
C GLU A 61 -5.72 -15.35 -1.61
N ILE A 62 -4.68 -14.59 -1.97
CA ILE A 62 -4.74 -13.57 -3.00
C ILE A 62 -3.68 -13.91 -4.05
N PRO A 63 -4.09 -14.25 -5.29
CA PRO A 63 -3.15 -14.47 -6.39
C PRO A 63 -2.37 -13.21 -6.77
N CYS A 64 -1.21 -13.42 -7.36
CA CYS A 64 -0.43 -12.32 -7.91
C CYS A 64 -1.17 -11.60 -9.04
N GLY A 65 -1.09 -10.28 -9.06
CA GLY A 65 -1.80 -9.44 -10.02
C GLY A 65 -3.31 -9.30 -9.76
N CYS A 66 -3.87 -10.02 -8.79
CA CYS A 66 -5.27 -9.95 -8.43
C CYS A 66 -5.62 -8.60 -7.76
N ARG A 67 -6.76 -8.05 -8.12
CA ARG A 67 -7.36 -6.87 -7.49
C ARG A 67 -8.42 -7.33 -6.52
N THR A 68 -8.17 -7.12 -5.24
CA THR A 68 -9.04 -7.58 -4.16
C THR A 68 -9.67 -6.40 -3.43
N ALA A 69 -11.00 -6.36 -3.40
CA ALA A 69 -11.73 -5.44 -2.52
C ALA A 69 -11.80 -6.03 -1.10
N LEU A 70 -11.54 -5.20 -0.11
CA LEU A 70 -11.75 -5.51 1.30
C LEU A 70 -12.93 -4.69 1.80
N ILE A 71 -14.05 -5.33 2.07
CA ILE A 71 -15.30 -4.69 2.48
C ILE A 71 -15.71 -5.08 3.90
N GLY A 72 -16.57 -4.28 4.49
CA GLY A 72 -17.12 -4.51 5.83
C GLY A 72 -17.48 -3.20 6.53
N PRO A 73 -18.25 -3.24 7.62
CA PRO A 73 -18.63 -2.04 8.37
C PRO A 73 -17.40 -1.32 8.96
N ASN A 74 -17.61 -0.09 9.40
CA ASN A 74 -16.58 0.65 10.12
C ASN A 74 -16.24 -0.08 11.42
N GLY A 75 -14.96 -0.19 11.74
CA GLY A 75 -14.50 -0.93 12.92
C GLY A 75 -14.37 -2.45 12.72
N SER A 76 -14.72 -3.02 11.57
CA SER A 76 -14.61 -4.49 11.33
C SER A 76 -13.18 -5.03 11.24
N GLY A 77 -12.15 -4.18 11.35
CA GLY A 77 -10.76 -4.62 11.30
C GLY A 77 -10.07 -4.49 9.95
N LYS A 78 -10.68 -3.89 8.92
CA LYS A 78 -10.07 -3.71 7.57
C LYS A 78 -8.68 -3.10 7.63
N SER A 79 -8.54 -1.95 8.27
CA SER A 79 -7.25 -1.28 8.42
C SER A 79 -6.25 -2.13 9.24
N THR A 80 -6.74 -2.90 10.22
CA THR A 80 -5.90 -3.83 10.97
C THR A 80 -5.37 -4.94 10.07
N LEU A 81 -6.21 -5.54 9.22
CA LEU A 81 -5.79 -6.55 8.27
C LEU A 81 -4.76 -5.98 7.28
N LEU A 82 -5.01 -4.81 6.69
CA LEU A 82 -4.04 -4.16 5.80
C LEU A 82 -2.70 -3.90 6.51
N ARG A 83 -2.72 -3.46 7.78
CA ARG A 83 -1.50 -3.26 8.58
C ARG A 83 -0.77 -4.56 8.92
N VAL A 84 -1.49 -5.66 9.12
CA VAL A 84 -0.91 -7.00 9.28
C VAL A 84 -0.22 -7.43 8.00
N LEU A 85 -0.88 -7.29 6.85
CA LEU A 85 -0.30 -7.57 5.52
C LEU A 85 0.94 -6.72 5.24
N ALA A 86 0.93 -5.46 5.67
CA ALA A 86 2.10 -4.56 5.57
C ALA A 86 3.22 -4.89 6.58
N GLY A 87 3.03 -5.87 7.46
CA GLY A 87 3.97 -6.20 8.54
C GLY A 87 4.11 -5.12 9.61
N LEU A 88 3.14 -4.19 9.72
CA LEU A 88 3.11 -3.10 10.70
C LEU A 88 2.48 -3.52 12.02
N THR A 89 1.60 -4.52 11.98
CA THR A 89 0.92 -5.08 13.15
C THR A 89 1.24 -6.58 13.22
N PRO A 90 1.69 -7.11 14.36
CA PRO A 90 1.92 -8.55 14.51
C PRO A 90 0.59 -9.32 14.55
N ILE A 91 0.63 -10.58 14.11
CA ILE A 91 -0.46 -11.52 14.32
C ILE A 91 -0.44 -12.07 15.75
N ARG A 92 -1.60 -12.50 16.25
CA ARG A 92 -1.76 -13.20 17.53
C ARG A 92 -1.61 -14.72 17.37
N SER A 93 -2.16 -15.25 16.29
CA SER A 93 -2.12 -16.67 15.95
C SER A 93 -2.24 -16.87 14.45
N GLY A 94 -2.01 -18.11 14.00
CA GLY A 94 -2.06 -18.48 12.60
C GLY A 94 -0.77 -18.25 11.85
N GLU A 95 -0.85 -18.32 10.53
CA GLU A 95 0.27 -18.14 9.63
C GLU A 95 -0.11 -17.17 8.51
N ILE A 96 0.78 -16.24 8.16
CA ILE A 96 0.60 -15.32 7.06
C ILE A 96 1.90 -15.15 6.29
N LEU A 97 1.80 -15.30 4.96
CA LEU A 97 2.88 -15.08 4.02
C LEU A 97 2.46 -14.00 3.02
N VAL A 98 3.35 -13.09 2.73
CA VAL A 98 3.19 -12.06 1.70
C VAL A 98 4.38 -12.13 0.77
N ALA A 99 4.11 -12.35 -0.52
CA ALA A 99 5.13 -12.63 -1.52
C ALA A 99 6.04 -13.82 -1.15
N GLY A 100 5.47 -14.84 -0.48
CA GLY A 100 6.19 -16.04 -0.05
C GLY A 100 7.01 -15.90 1.24
N GLU A 101 7.04 -14.71 1.84
CA GLU A 101 7.81 -14.42 3.06
C GLU A 101 6.90 -13.91 4.18
N SER A 102 7.41 -13.89 5.44
CA SER A 102 6.68 -13.21 6.50
C SER A 102 6.51 -11.73 6.17
N PRO A 103 5.39 -11.07 6.54
CA PRO A 103 5.13 -9.68 6.16
C PRO A 103 6.24 -8.70 6.54
N ARG A 104 6.99 -8.99 7.61
CA ARG A 104 8.13 -8.15 8.04
C ARG A 104 9.31 -8.22 7.08
N LEU A 105 9.57 -9.37 6.49
CA LEU A 105 10.66 -9.58 5.52
C LEU A 105 10.26 -9.11 4.13
N GLY A 106 8.99 -9.30 3.72
CA GLY A 106 8.47 -8.88 2.42
C GLY A 106 8.16 -7.39 2.27
N ARG A 107 8.43 -6.54 3.28
CA ARG A 107 8.05 -5.11 3.31
C ARG A 107 8.51 -4.29 2.11
N SER A 108 9.68 -4.59 1.55
CA SER A 108 10.21 -3.87 0.39
C SER A 108 9.35 -4.03 -0.86
N ARG A 109 8.58 -5.13 -0.95
CA ARG A 109 7.69 -5.46 -2.06
C ARG A 109 6.26 -4.92 -1.84
N ILE A 110 6.00 -4.31 -0.68
CA ILE A 110 4.68 -3.86 -0.25
C ILE A 110 4.69 -2.34 -0.11
N ALA A 111 3.67 -1.68 -0.68
CA ALA A 111 3.36 -0.30 -0.34
C ALA A 111 2.01 -0.24 0.37
N TYR A 112 2.00 0.37 1.55
CA TYR A 112 0.79 0.62 2.32
C TYR A 112 0.47 2.11 2.31
N LEU A 113 -0.73 2.43 1.84
CA LEU A 113 -1.28 3.78 1.84
C LEU A 113 -2.43 3.85 2.86
N ALA A 114 -2.17 4.51 3.96
CA ALA A 114 -3.15 4.73 5.03
C ALA A 114 -4.20 5.75 4.60
N GLN A 115 -5.41 5.65 5.14
CA GLN A 115 -6.54 6.56 4.88
C GLN A 115 -6.19 8.04 5.11
N ARG A 116 -5.39 8.34 6.13
CA ARG A 116 -4.91 9.69 6.44
C ARG A 116 -3.40 9.66 6.65
N PRO A 117 -2.62 9.99 5.64
CA PRO A 117 -1.19 10.15 5.83
C PRO A 117 -0.94 11.41 6.67
N HIS A 118 -0.47 11.23 7.90
CA HIS A 118 -0.03 12.34 8.74
C HIS A 118 1.34 12.82 8.27
N LEU A 119 1.35 13.85 7.44
CA LEU A 119 2.58 14.58 7.12
C LEU A 119 2.64 15.80 8.03
N ALA A 120 3.75 15.97 8.73
CA ALA A 120 3.95 17.12 9.58
C ALA A 120 3.89 18.41 8.72
N GLU A 121 2.94 19.30 9.01
CA GLU A 121 2.68 20.54 8.25
C GLU A 121 3.93 21.45 8.17
N SER A 122 4.80 21.36 9.15
CA SER A 122 6.03 22.16 9.24
C SER A 122 7.22 21.60 8.45
N PHE A 123 7.10 20.41 7.84
CA PHE A 123 8.23 19.82 7.13
C PHE A 123 8.28 20.29 5.66
N PRO A 124 9.34 21.01 5.24
CA PRO A 124 9.44 21.59 3.90
C PRO A 124 9.77 20.53 2.83
N LEU A 125 8.91 19.52 2.69
CA LEU A 125 9.08 18.45 1.72
C LEU A 125 8.38 18.80 0.41
N LYS A 126 9.12 18.85 -0.69
CA LYS A 126 8.56 18.99 -2.04
C LYS A 126 8.01 17.66 -2.53
N LEU A 127 7.00 17.72 -3.40
CA LEU A 127 6.36 16.51 -3.95
C LEU A 127 7.36 15.61 -4.67
N ARG A 128 8.23 16.16 -5.51
CA ARG A 128 9.27 15.38 -6.19
C ARG A 128 10.13 14.60 -5.17
N ARG A 129 10.50 15.24 -4.08
CA ARG A 129 11.31 14.59 -3.03
C ARG A 129 10.54 13.48 -2.30
N LEU A 130 9.23 13.68 -2.06
CA LEU A 130 8.35 12.64 -1.52
C LEU A 130 8.36 11.39 -2.42
N VAL A 131 8.21 11.59 -3.72
CA VAL A 131 8.21 10.48 -4.71
C VAL A 131 9.59 9.82 -4.77
N GLN A 132 10.66 10.62 -4.79
CA GLN A 132 12.04 10.14 -4.81
C GLN A 132 12.39 9.28 -3.59
N MET A 133 11.75 9.48 -2.45
CA MET A 133 11.95 8.62 -1.27
C MET A 133 11.60 7.15 -1.55
N GLY A 134 10.81 6.85 -2.58
CA GLY A 134 10.57 5.48 -3.06
C GLY A 134 11.85 4.76 -3.47
N THR A 135 12.85 5.46 -4.02
CA THR A 135 14.12 4.86 -4.44
C THR A 135 14.95 4.31 -3.27
N TYR A 136 14.72 4.82 -2.05
CA TYR A 136 15.48 4.38 -0.88
C TYR A 136 15.24 2.92 -0.47
N ALA A 137 14.19 2.32 -0.99
CA ALA A 137 13.98 0.88 -0.82
C ALA A 137 15.04 0.02 -1.55
N HIS A 138 15.70 0.59 -2.57
CA HIS A 138 16.65 -0.10 -3.44
C HIS A 138 18.10 0.25 -3.15
N HIS A 139 18.35 1.39 -2.53
CA HIS A 139 19.70 1.91 -2.31
C HIS A 139 19.86 2.32 -0.85
N GLY A 140 21.07 2.12 -0.31
CA GLY A 140 21.42 2.69 0.98
C GLY A 140 21.34 4.21 0.95
N TRP A 141 21.24 4.85 2.12
CA TRP A 141 21.09 6.31 2.29
C TRP A 141 22.17 7.15 1.59
N PHE A 142 23.22 6.53 1.07
CA PHE A 142 24.42 7.19 0.54
C PHE A 142 24.69 6.87 -0.94
N GLU A 143 23.87 6.08 -1.61
CA GLU A 143 24.04 5.80 -3.03
C GLU A 143 23.18 6.75 -3.88
N GLU A 144 23.83 7.53 -4.76
CA GLU A 144 23.14 8.32 -5.76
C GLU A 144 22.58 7.41 -6.85
N CYS A 145 21.25 7.33 -6.92
CA CYS A 145 20.56 6.60 -7.96
C CYS A 145 20.50 7.37 -9.27
N ARG A 146 21.46 7.19 -10.16
CA ARG A 146 21.44 7.84 -11.50
C ARG A 146 20.19 7.50 -12.32
N HIS A 147 19.58 6.35 -12.10
CA HIS A 147 18.33 5.93 -12.75
C HIS A 147 17.08 6.30 -11.94
N GLY A 148 17.23 6.80 -10.72
CA GLY A 148 16.14 7.15 -9.83
C GLY A 148 15.33 8.35 -10.33
N ASP A 149 15.98 9.34 -10.91
CA ASP A 149 15.31 10.55 -11.40
C ASP A 149 14.38 10.27 -12.58
N GLU A 150 14.79 9.45 -13.54
CA GLU A 150 13.91 9.06 -14.65
C GLU A 150 12.70 8.23 -14.19
N ALA A 151 12.87 7.36 -13.20
CA ALA A 151 11.76 6.59 -12.63
C ALA A 151 10.77 7.52 -11.91
N VAL A 152 11.29 8.50 -11.17
CA VAL A 152 10.48 9.54 -10.52
C VAL A 152 9.70 10.34 -11.55
N ASP A 153 10.35 10.84 -12.61
CA ASP A 153 9.71 11.62 -13.66
C ASP A 153 8.62 10.83 -14.37
N ARG A 154 8.89 9.59 -14.74
CA ARG A 154 7.87 8.68 -15.33
C ARG A 154 6.69 8.44 -14.40
N ALA A 155 6.93 8.18 -13.12
CA ALA A 155 5.86 7.94 -12.17
C ALA A 155 5.00 9.20 -11.95
N MET A 156 5.64 10.37 -11.86
CA MET A 156 4.95 11.64 -11.72
C MET A 156 4.11 11.99 -12.95
N ALA A 157 4.67 11.80 -14.15
CA ALA A 157 3.95 12.03 -15.41
C ALA A 157 2.70 11.14 -15.52
N ARG A 158 2.82 9.84 -15.22
CA ARG A 158 1.70 8.88 -15.26
C ARG A 158 0.56 9.24 -14.31
N LEU A 159 0.85 9.93 -13.22
CA LEU A 159 -0.12 10.33 -12.20
C LEU A 159 -0.50 11.82 -12.29
N GLY A 160 -0.08 12.51 -13.38
CA GLY A 160 -0.43 13.92 -13.62
C GLY A 160 0.12 14.86 -12.56
N LEU A 161 1.37 14.67 -12.14
CA LEU A 161 2.01 15.40 -11.05
C LEU A 161 3.21 16.26 -11.49
N THR A 162 3.57 16.26 -12.77
CA THR A 162 4.78 16.92 -13.27
C THR A 162 4.83 18.41 -12.89
N GLU A 163 3.74 19.13 -13.11
CA GLU A 163 3.64 20.56 -12.80
C GLU A 163 3.63 20.88 -11.30
N LEU A 164 3.46 19.85 -10.47
CA LEU A 164 3.39 19.96 -9.03
C LEU A 164 4.70 19.56 -8.33
N ALA A 165 5.73 19.17 -9.11
CA ALA A 165 6.98 18.59 -8.60
C ALA A 165 7.65 19.41 -7.49
N GLU A 166 7.70 20.72 -7.68
CA GLU A 166 8.34 21.65 -6.76
C GLU A 166 7.44 22.17 -5.64
N ARG A 167 6.15 21.83 -5.66
CA ARG A 167 5.21 22.28 -4.63
C ARG A 167 5.47 21.59 -3.29
N PRO A 168 5.41 22.34 -2.19
CA PRO A 168 5.45 21.78 -0.84
C PRO A 168 4.27 20.82 -0.61
N VAL A 169 4.51 19.68 0.00
CA VAL A 169 3.51 18.60 0.18
C VAL A 169 2.31 19.09 0.99
N HIS A 170 2.51 19.94 1.98
CA HIS A 170 1.43 20.50 2.80
C HIS A 170 0.46 21.45 2.04
N THR A 171 0.84 21.90 0.83
CA THR A 171 0.01 22.76 -0.03
C THR A 171 -0.81 22.00 -1.05
N LEU A 172 -0.65 20.68 -1.09
CA LEU A 172 -1.35 19.82 -2.04
C LEU A 172 -2.78 19.52 -1.57
N SER A 173 -3.70 19.33 -2.53
CA SER A 173 -4.99 18.75 -2.22
C SER A 173 -4.84 17.28 -1.79
N GLY A 174 -5.86 16.73 -1.11
CA GLY A 174 -5.87 15.33 -0.72
C GLY A 174 -5.62 14.39 -1.91
N GLY A 175 -6.26 14.66 -3.05
CA GLY A 175 -6.09 13.88 -4.28
C GLY A 175 -4.70 14.01 -4.88
N GLN A 176 -4.09 15.19 -4.87
CA GLN A 176 -2.72 15.41 -5.33
C GLN A 176 -1.72 14.66 -4.44
N LEU A 177 -1.90 14.72 -3.13
CA LEU A 177 -1.07 13.99 -2.18
C LEU A 177 -1.21 12.48 -2.36
N GLN A 178 -2.43 11.98 -2.48
CA GLN A 178 -2.69 10.54 -2.69
C GLN A 178 -2.00 10.02 -3.95
N ARG A 179 -2.11 10.76 -5.07
CA ARG A 179 -1.39 10.44 -6.31
C ARG A 179 0.13 10.45 -6.10
N GLY A 180 0.66 11.40 -5.32
CA GLY A 180 2.07 11.46 -4.95
C GLY A 180 2.55 10.24 -4.16
N LEU A 181 1.73 9.74 -3.22
CA LEU A 181 2.03 8.54 -2.46
C LEU A 181 1.98 7.27 -3.32
N ILE A 182 1.05 7.21 -4.29
CA ILE A 182 1.02 6.12 -5.28
C ILE A 182 2.27 6.19 -6.18
N ALA A 183 2.67 7.39 -6.64
CA ALA A 183 3.90 7.57 -7.42
C ALA A 183 5.13 7.07 -6.66
N ARG A 184 5.21 7.36 -5.36
CA ARG A 184 6.28 6.86 -4.47
C ARG A 184 6.29 5.34 -4.41
N ALA A 185 5.12 4.70 -4.29
CA ALA A 185 5.00 3.24 -4.27
C ALA A 185 5.47 2.60 -5.58
N VAL A 186 5.18 3.24 -6.72
CA VAL A 186 5.67 2.82 -8.05
C VAL A 186 7.19 2.88 -8.12
N VAL A 187 7.77 4.00 -7.67
CA VAL A 187 9.23 4.20 -7.66
C VAL A 187 9.92 3.23 -6.70
N GLN A 188 9.25 2.86 -5.61
CA GLN A 188 9.68 1.82 -4.69
C GLN A 188 9.75 0.43 -5.37
N GLY A 189 9.12 0.23 -6.52
CA GLY A 189 8.99 -1.08 -7.15
C GLY A 189 8.10 -2.04 -6.38
N ALA A 190 7.14 -1.51 -5.62
CA ALA A 190 6.18 -2.33 -4.88
C ALA A 190 5.41 -3.24 -5.84
N GLU A 191 5.24 -4.49 -5.46
CA GLU A 191 4.46 -5.49 -6.21
C GLU A 191 3.05 -5.62 -5.66
N ILE A 192 2.88 -5.25 -4.40
CA ILE A 192 1.61 -5.33 -3.68
C ILE A 192 1.27 -3.92 -3.14
N LEU A 193 0.11 -3.42 -3.56
CA LEU A 193 -0.44 -2.15 -3.09
C LEU A 193 -1.57 -2.41 -2.10
N LEU A 194 -1.40 -1.98 -0.88
CA LEU A 194 -2.39 -2.05 0.19
C LEU A 194 -2.96 -0.65 0.39
N LEU A 195 -4.23 -0.46 0.06
CA LEU A 195 -4.88 0.85 -0.01
C LEU A 195 -6.04 0.90 1.00
N ASP A 196 -5.93 1.79 1.98
CA ASP A 196 -6.95 1.95 3.02
C ASP A 196 -7.84 3.16 2.68
N GLU A 197 -9.01 2.90 2.11
CA GLU A 197 -9.99 3.89 1.64
C GLU A 197 -9.37 5.01 0.78
N PRO A 198 -8.67 4.66 -0.32
CA PRO A 198 -7.86 5.63 -1.08
C PRO A 198 -8.69 6.72 -1.76
N TYR A 199 -10.00 6.55 -1.88
CA TYR A 199 -10.91 7.51 -2.50
C TYR A 199 -11.59 8.46 -1.52
N ALA A 200 -11.38 8.29 -0.22
CA ALA A 200 -11.97 9.16 0.79
C ALA A 200 -11.55 10.63 0.56
N ALA A 201 -12.53 11.51 0.39
CA ALA A 201 -12.32 12.94 0.18
C ALA A 201 -11.53 13.32 -1.09
N LEU A 202 -11.56 12.49 -2.15
CA LEU A 202 -10.97 12.84 -3.44
C LEU A 202 -11.99 13.57 -4.33
N ASP A 203 -11.47 14.51 -5.12
CA ASP A 203 -12.17 15.07 -6.26
C ASP A 203 -12.25 14.05 -7.41
N GLN A 204 -13.28 14.20 -8.26
CA GLN A 204 -13.53 13.28 -9.38
C GLN A 204 -12.33 13.15 -10.33
N PRO A 205 -11.63 14.22 -10.74
CA PRO A 205 -10.44 14.10 -11.60
C PRO A 205 -9.31 13.27 -10.98
N SER A 206 -9.06 13.44 -9.67
CA SER A 206 -8.02 12.63 -8.98
C SER A 206 -8.41 11.16 -8.90
N ARG A 207 -9.70 10.86 -8.65
CA ARG A 207 -10.21 9.50 -8.64
C ARG A 207 -10.01 8.83 -10.01
N GLU A 208 -10.37 9.49 -11.11
CA GLU A 208 -10.21 8.95 -12.47
C GLU A 208 -8.75 8.63 -12.82
N ILE A 209 -7.81 9.48 -12.41
CA ILE A 209 -6.39 9.23 -12.64
C ILE A 209 -5.91 7.99 -11.86
N ILE A 210 -6.31 7.88 -10.59
CA ILE A 210 -5.96 6.73 -9.74
C ILE A 210 -6.60 5.46 -10.30
N ASP A 211 -7.86 5.52 -10.70
CA ASP A 211 -8.59 4.42 -11.28
C ASP A 211 -7.93 3.88 -12.55
N ARG A 212 -7.62 4.79 -13.48
CA ARG A 212 -6.87 4.44 -14.70
C ARG A 212 -5.56 3.77 -14.36
N PHE A 213 -4.84 4.31 -13.38
CA PHE A 213 -3.57 3.74 -12.96
C PHE A 213 -3.72 2.33 -12.35
N LEU A 214 -4.71 2.10 -11.49
CA LEU A 214 -4.88 0.83 -10.77
C LEU A 214 -5.56 -0.26 -11.62
N PHE A 215 -6.48 0.11 -12.52
CA PHE A 215 -7.37 -0.84 -13.18
C PHE A 215 -7.12 -0.99 -14.69
N GLU A 216 -6.55 0.01 -15.38
CA GLU A 216 -6.38 -0.05 -16.84
C GLU A 216 -5.00 -0.59 -17.29
N GLN A 217 -4.03 -0.75 -16.38
CA GLN A 217 -2.66 -1.14 -16.72
C GLN A 217 -2.36 -2.64 -16.61
N GLY A 218 -3.38 -3.48 -16.77
CA GLY A 218 -3.22 -4.94 -16.61
C GLY A 218 -2.93 -5.34 -15.16
N HIS A 219 -2.37 -6.53 -14.98
CA HIS A 219 -2.05 -7.11 -13.67
C HIS A 219 -0.63 -6.75 -13.19
N ALA A 220 -0.21 -5.49 -13.40
CA ALA A 220 1.14 -5.04 -13.02
C ALA A 220 1.37 -5.04 -11.51
N PHE A 221 0.30 -4.93 -10.73
CA PHE A 221 0.32 -4.92 -9.26
C PHE A 221 -0.75 -5.85 -8.72
N THR A 222 -0.46 -6.47 -7.57
CA THR A 222 -1.51 -7.02 -6.71
C THR A 222 -2.07 -5.88 -5.88
N VAL A 223 -3.38 -5.70 -5.89
CA VAL A 223 -4.04 -4.60 -5.16
C VAL A 223 -4.97 -5.19 -4.10
N VAL A 224 -4.85 -4.73 -2.87
CA VAL A 224 -5.84 -4.97 -1.80
C VAL A 224 -6.34 -3.61 -1.34
N MET A 225 -7.60 -3.33 -1.61
CA MET A 225 -8.19 -2.02 -1.36
C MET A 225 -9.39 -2.13 -0.41
N ALA A 226 -9.29 -1.48 0.75
CA ALA A 226 -10.46 -1.27 1.59
C ALA A 226 -11.38 -0.23 0.93
N THR A 227 -12.63 -0.60 0.72
CA THR A 227 -13.66 0.28 0.17
C THR A 227 -14.99 0.01 0.85
N HIS A 228 -15.84 1.02 0.90
CA HIS A 228 -17.22 0.92 1.36
C HIS A 228 -18.23 1.23 0.24
N ASP A 229 -17.74 1.58 -0.97
CA ASP A 229 -18.57 1.93 -2.11
C ASP A 229 -18.94 0.67 -2.92
N PRO A 230 -20.22 0.25 -2.93
CA PRO A 230 -20.65 -0.92 -3.71
C PRO A 230 -20.44 -0.77 -5.22
N ALA A 231 -20.43 0.49 -5.73
CA ALA A 231 -20.24 0.76 -7.15
C ALA A 231 -18.86 0.36 -7.65
N ASP A 232 -17.85 0.31 -6.75
CA ASP A 232 -16.51 -0.08 -7.11
C ASP A 232 -16.32 -1.59 -7.25
N LEU A 233 -17.20 -2.41 -6.64
CA LEU A 233 -16.97 -3.86 -6.49
C LEU A 233 -16.87 -4.60 -7.83
N GLY A 234 -17.58 -4.15 -8.87
CA GLY A 234 -17.52 -4.76 -10.20
C GLY A 234 -16.16 -4.66 -10.90
N ARG A 235 -15.22 -3.90 -10.35
CA ARG A 235 -13.87 -3.68 -10.91
C ARG A 235 -12.81 -4.58 -10.29
N PHE A 236 -13.18 -5.32 -9.24
CA PHE A 236 -12.28 -6.22 -8.53
C PHE A 236 -12.48 -7.66 -8.96
N ASP A 237 -11.40 -8.41 -8.96
CA ASP A 237 -11.40 -9.84 -9.30
C ASP A 237 -11.91 -10.68 -8.11
N ARG A 238 -11.72 -10.17 -6.89
CA ARG A 238 -12.03 -10.85 -5.64
C ARG A 238 -12.54 -9.90 -4.57
N ILE A 239 -13.37 -10.41 -3.67
CA ILE A 239 -13.89 -9.67 -2.52
C ILE A 239 -13.55 -10.44 -1.26
N LEU A 240 -12.92 -9.78 -0.30
CA LEU A 240 -12.79 -10.21 1.08
C LEU A 240 -13.80 -9.41 1.92
N GLU A 241 -14.73 -10.08 2.55
CA GLU A 241 -15.71 -9.45 3.43
C GLU A 241 -15.34 -9.69 4.90
N MET A 242 -15.24 -8.61 5.65
CA MET A 242 -15.03 -8.65 7.10
C MET A 242 -16.33 -8.35 7.81
N ARG A 243 -16.85 -9.34 8.51
CA ARG A 243 -18.07 -9.22 9.32
C ARG A 243 -17.92 -10.01 10.60
N ASP A 244 -18.36 -9.44 11.72
CA ASP A 244 -18.36 -10.11 13.03
C ASP A 244 -16.98 -10.74 13.38
N GLU A 245 -15.91 -9.96 13.14
CA GLU A 245 -14.51 -10.36 13.35
C GLU A 245 -14.02 -11.52 12.47
N VAL A 246 -14.80 -11.96 11.48
CA VAL A 246 -14.46 -13.04 10.55
C VAL A 246 -14.19 -12.49 9.15
N VAL A 247 -13.22 -13.09 8.46
CA VAL A 247 -12.89 -12.77 7.06
C VAL A 247 -13.39 -13.89 6.16
N THR A 248 -14.29 -13.55 5.24
CA THR A 248 -14.80 -14.49 4.23
C THR A 248 -14.41 -14.06 2.83
N THR A 249 -14.13 -15.03 1.95
CA THR A 249 -13.81 -14.77 0.54
C THR A 249 -15.06 -14.95 -0.31
N ARG A 250 -15.38 -13.95 -1.15
CA ARG A 250 -16.36 -14.07 -2.23
C ARG A 250 -15.66 -13.84 -3.56
N HIS A 251 -15.97 -14.63 -4.57
CA HIS A 251 -15.57 -14.33 -5.94
C HIS A 251 -16.47 -13.19 -6.43
N ALA A 252 -15.89 -12.16 -7.02
CA ALA A 252 -16.66 -11.21 -7.81
C ALA A 252 -17.30 -12.02 -8.94
N CYS A 253 -18.61 -11.88 -9.14
CA CYS A 253 -19.39 -12.70 -10.06
C CYS A 253 -18.68 -12.86 -11.40
N ALA A 254 -18.53 -14.10 -11.84
CA ALA A 254 -17.98 -14.49 -13.12
C ALA A 254 -18.72 -13.77 -14.27
N GLY A 255 -18.08 -12.79 -14.85
CA GLY A 255 -18.54 -12.03 -16.00
C GLY A 255 -17.49 -11.90 -17.11
N HIS A 256 -16.36 -12.62 -16.99
CA HIS A 256 -15.39 -12.69 -18.10
C HIS A 256 -14.83 -14.11 -18.19
N ASP A 257 -15.52 -14.91 -19.00
CA ASP A 257 -15.07 -16.18 -19.51
C ASP A 257 -13.88 -15.91 -20.46
N HIS A 258 -12.66 -15.92 -19.95
CA HIS A 258 -11.47 -15.92 -20.79
C HIS A 258 -11.28 -17.32 -21.39
N ARG A 259 -12.05 -17.62 -22.42
CA ARG A 259 -11.69 -18.69 -23.36
C ARG A 259 -10.48 -18.22 -24.16
N HIS A 260 -9.32 -18.72 -23.78
CA HIS A 260 -8.18 -18.77 -24.70
C HIS A 260 -8.46 -19.89 -25.71
N ALA A 261 -8.69 -19.50 -26.95
CA ALA A 261 -8.47 -20.31 -28.12
C ALA A 261 -7.08 -19.98 -28.66
#